data_ca09331cd53494948e83456d729f9ec6
#
_entry.id   ca09331cd53494948e83456d729f9ec6
#
_cell.length_a   1.000
_cell.length_b   1.000
_cell.length_c   1.000
_cell.angle_alpha   90.00
_cell.angle_beta   90.00
_cell.angle_gamma   90.00
#
_symmetry.space_group_name_H-M   'P 1'
#
loop_
_entity.id
_entity.type
_entity.pdbx_description
1 polymer ?
#
loop_
_entity_poly.entity_id
_entity_poly.type
_entity_poly.pdbx_seq_one_letter_code
_entity_poly.pdbx_strand_id
1 'polypeptide(L)'
;MRKPGSIAQMKSLISELLQYKVAPEDLKKWMPEQEGVRLLAWKLKDVKIVYKGFLDYLLERYLTVEEIPEVLCGVIGKSRLLKDSTVVFDEFTGFTPVQNQVISEMYRLCSQIYVVVTLDRREEEYRNDGPHRLFHMSHQMIRKLVDMAKKTGTE
;
A
#
# COMPACT_ATOMS: atom_id res chain seq x y z
N MET A 1 -5.83 -16.88 29.70
CA MET A 1 -6.36 -15.48 29.71
C MET A 1 -5.98 -14.80 28.41
N ARG A 2 -6.95 -14.42 27.57
CA ARG A 2 -6.69 -13.65 26.34
C ARG A 2 -6.33 -12.21 26.74
N LYS A 3 -5.11 -11.74 26.41
CA LYS A 3 -4.72 -10.34 26.64
C LYS A 3 -5.51 -9.46 25.67
N PRO A 4 -6.32 -8.51 26.13
CA PRO A 4 -7.17 -7.67 25.27
C PRO A 4 -6.41 -6.97 24.14
N GLY A 5 -5.15 -6.58 24.34
CA GLY A 5 -4.32 -5.94 23.33
C GLY A 5 -3.87 -6.83 22.18
N SER A 6 -3.87 -8.15 22.35
CA SER A 6 -3.38 -9.10 21.32
C SER A 6 -4.29 -9.15 20.08
N ILE A 7 -5.61 -9.02 20.27
CA ILE A 7 -6.57 -9.05 19.15
C ILE A 7 -6.45 -7.77 18.32
N ALA A 8 -6.34 -6.61 18.99
CA ALA A 8 -6.19 -5.32 18.30
C ALA A 8 -4.88 -5.28 17.48
N GLN A 9 -3.78 -5.78 18.06
CA GLN A 9 -2.51 -5.87 17.35
C GLN A 9 -2.58 -6.82 16.13
N MET A 10 -3.24 -7.96 16.28
CA MET A 10 -3.42 -8.92 15.18
C MET A 10 -4.28 -8.32 14.07
N LYS A 11 -5.38 -7.62 14.42
CA LYS A 11 -6.22 -6.91 13.45
C LYS A 11 -5.41 -5.88 12.68
N SER A 12 -4.65 -5.01 13.38
CA SER A 12 -3.82 -3.98 12.74
C SER A 12 -2.80 -4.60 11.79
N LEU A 13 -2.14 -5.69 12.21
CA LEU A 13 -1.16 -6.39 11.38
C LEU A 13 -1.80 -7.00 10.13
N ILE A 14 -2.96 -7.64 10.25
CA ILE A 14 -3.67 -8.22 9.10
C ILE A 14 -4.11 -7.11 8.12
N SER A 15 -4.64 -5.98 8.63
CA SER A 15 -4.97 -4.82 7.80
C SER A 15 -3.76 -4.32 7.02
N GLU A 16 -2.60 -4.22 7.67
CA GLU A 16 -1.34 -3.81 7.02
C GLU A 16 -0.90 -4.81 5.94
N LEU A 17 -0.94 -6.10 6.23
CA LEU A 17 -0.62 -7.15 5.25
C LEU A 17 -1.51 -7.07 4.00
N LEU A 18 -2.80 -6.80 4.17
CA LEU A 18 -3.76 -6.60 3.08
C LEU A 18 -3.43 -5.35 2.25
N GLN A 19 -3.17 -4.20 2.91
CA GLN A 19 -2.83 -2.95 2.24
C GLN A 19 -1.55 -3.06 1.39
N TYR A 20 -0.58 -3.86 1.86
CA TYR A 20 0.67 -4.11 1.15
C TYR A 20 0.62 -5.31 0.21
N LYS A 21 -0.55 -5.95 0.06
CA LYS A 21 -0.76 -7.15 -0.78
C LYS A 21 0.20 -8.28 -0.47
N VAL A 22 0.49 -8.48 0.81
CA VAL A 22 1.35 -9.57 1.28
C VAL A 22 0.52 -10.84 1.39
N ALA A 23 0.85 -11.86 0.60
CA ALA A 23 0.18 -13.16 0.71
C ALA A 23 0.65 -13.93 1.97
N PRO A 24 -0.20 -14.81 2.55
CA PRO A 24 0.22 -15.64 3.68
C PRO A 24 1.49 -16.47 3.40
N GLU A 25 1.73 -16.82 2.13
CA GLU A 25 2.90 -17.56 1.68
C GLU A 25 4.19 -16.74 1.76
N ASP A 26 4.09 -15.42 1.53
CA ASP A 26 5.24 -14.51 1.57
C ASP A 26 5.82 -14.37 2.98
N LEU A 27 5.01 -14.56 4.01
CA LEU A 27 5.48 -14.56 5.40
C LEU A 27 6.57 -15.61 5.67
N LYS A 28 6.62 -16.68 4.87
CA LYS A 28 7.71 -17.67 4.95
C LYS A 28 9.06 -17.09 4.56
N LYS A 29 9.09 -16.15 3.60
CA LYS A 29 10.34 -15.50 3.13
C LYS A 29 10.97 -14.64 4.21
N TRP A 30 10.18 -14.19 5.18
CA TRP A 30 10.65 -13.36 6.29
C TRP A 30 11.01 -14.16 7.54
N MET A 31 10.84 -15.49 7.50
CA MET A 31 11.26 -16.35 8.60
C MET A 31 12.79 -16.42 8.64
N PRO A 32 13.43 -16.04 9.74
CA PRO A 32 14.88 -16.11 9.85
C PRO A 32 15.35 -17.58 9.86
N GLU A 33 16.40 -17.86 9.09
CA GLU A 33 17.04 -19.19 9.03
C GLU A 33 17.94 -19.46 10.26
N GLN A 34 18.30 -18.40 11.00
CA GLN A 34 19.23 -18.52 12.15
C GLN A 34 18.52 -18.98 13.42
N GLU A 35 19.13 -19.90 14.14
CA GLU A 35 18.59 -20.50 15.38
C GLU A 35 18.33 -19.50 16.51
N GLY A 36 19.00 -18.35 16.56
CA GLY A 36 18.83 -17.31 17.59
C GLY A 36 17.50 -16.56 17.57
N VAL A 37 16.66 -16.70 16.52
CA VAL A 37 15.45 -15.89 16.30
C VAL A 37 14.17 -16.76 16.29
N ARG A 38 14.19 -17.88 17.01
CA ARG A 38 13.04 -18.84 17.10
C ARG A 38 11.72 -18.18 17.47
N LEU A 39 11.75 -17.17 18.35
CA LEU A 39 10.53 -16.48 18.79
C LEU A 39 9.84 -15.72 17.64
N LEU A 40 10.61 -15.06 16.76
CA LEU A 40 10.06 -14.36 15.59
C LEU A 40 9.49 -15.36 14.58
N ALA A 41 10.19 -16.46 14.33
CA ALA A 41 9.72 -17.50 13.43
C ALA A 41 8.38 -18.11 13.90
N TRP A 42 8.23 -18.36 15.21
CA TRP A 42 6.97 -18.84 15.78
C TRP A 42 5.85 -17.81 15.65
N LYS A 43 6.13 -16.55 15.97
CA LYS A 43 5.14 -15.46 15.80
C LYS A 43 4.67 -15.35 14.35
N LEU A 44 5.59 -15.39 13.36
CA LEU A 44 5.24 -15.35 11.94
C LEU A 44 4.42 -16.57 11.51
N LYS A 45 4.70 -17.74 12.08
CA LYS A 45 3.90 -18.95 11.85
C LYS A 45 2.47 -18.78 12.38
N ASP A 46 2.31 -18.27 13.59
CA ASP A 46 1.00 -18.01 14.19
C ASP A 46 0.22 -16.95 13.38
N VAL A 47 0.87 -15.84 13.01
CA VAL A 47 0.30 -14.81 12.14
C VAL A 47 -0.17 -15.42 10.82
N LYS A 48 0.64 -16.27 10.18
CA LYS A 48 0.27 -16.92 8.92
C LYS A 48 -0.98 -17.78 9.06
N ILE A 49 -1.08 -18.56 10.14
CA ILE A 49 -2.25 -19.43 10.39
C ILE A 49 -3.51 -18.58 10.55
N VAL A 50 -3.44 -17.53 11.39
CA VAL A 50 -4.58 -16.64 11.66
C VAL A 50 -4.97 -15.89 10.39
N TYR A 51 -3.99 -15.36 9.66
CA TYR A 51 -4.23 -14.59 8.42
C TYR A 51 -4.86 -15.47 7.34
N LYS A 52 -4.34 -16.69 7.14
CA LYS A 52 -4.95 -17.63 6.19
C LYS A 52 -6.39 -17.98 6.60
N GLY A 53 -6.63 -18.33 7.86
CA GLY A 53 -7.98 -18.62 8.35
C GLY A 53 -8.95 -17.44 8.23
N PHE A 54 -8.44 -16.21 8.37
CA PHE A 54 -9.22 -14.99 8.13
C PHE A 54 -9.59 -14.83 6.65
N LEU A 55 -8.64 -15.01 5.73
CA LEU A 55 -8.91 -14.96 4.29
C LEU A 55 -9.90 -16.04 3.86
N ASP A 56 -9.72 -17.28 4.35
CA ASP A 56 -10.63 -18.40 4.05
C ASP A 56 -12.06 -18.10 4.57
N TYR A 57 -12.19 -17.39 5.72
CA TYR A 57 -13.49 -16.98 6.25
C TYR A 57 -14.16 -15.89 5.42
N LEU A 58 -13.38 -14.97 4.87
CA LEU A 58 -13.88 -13.89 4.01
C LEU A 58 -14.31 -14.38 2.63
N LEU A 59 -13.69 -15.45 2.14
CA LEU A 59 -13.83 -15.94 0.76
C LEU A 59 -15.32 -16.04 0.37
N GLU A 60 -15.68 -15.33 -0.72
CA GLU A 60 -17.03 -15.31 -1.30
C GLU A 60 -18.16 -14.78 -0.40
N ARG A 61 -17.84 -14.26 0.81
CA ARG A 61 -18.85 -13.81 1.78
C ARG A 61 -18.77 -12.33 2.09
N TYR A 62 -17.57 -11.80 2.19
CA TYR A 62 -17.33 -10.44 2.67
C TYR A 62 -16.23 -9.77 1.86
N LEU A 63 -16.35 -8.46 1.72
CA LEU A 63 -15.32 -7.58 1.19
C LEU A 63 -14.73 -6.77 2.35
N THR A 64 -13.42 -6.75 2.48
CA THR A 64 -12.76 -5.88 3.48
C THR A 64 -12.63 -4.45 2.98
N VAL A 65 -12.45 -3.52 3.90
CA VAL A 65 -12.21 -2.11 3.55
C VAL A 65 -10.93 -1.95 2.72
N GLU A 66 -9.95 -2.80 2.98
CA GLU A 66 -8.67 -2.83 2.27
C GLU A 66 -8.80 -3.34 0.83
N GLU A 67 -9.83 -4.12 0.51
CA GLU A 67 -10.12 -4.63 -0.84
C GLU A 67 -10.96 -3.65 -1.68
N ILE A 68 -11.63 -2.69 -1.04
CA ILE A 68 -12.44 -1.67 -1.76
C ILE A 68 -11.64 -0.98 -2.88
N PRO A 69 -10.40 -0.53 -2.68
CA PRO A 69 -9.62 0.10 -3.76
C PRO A 69 -9.34 -0.85 -4.93
N GLU A 70 -9.24 -2.16 -4.71
CA GLU A 70 -9.05 -3.14 -5.78
C GLU A 70 -10.31 -3.30 -6.62
N VAL A 71 -11.48 -3.39 -5.97
CA VAL A 71 -12.78 -3.39 -6.65
C VAL A 71 -12.98 -2.08 -7.40
N LEU A 72 -12.57 -0.95 -6.79
CA LEU A 72 -12.63 0.36 -7.43
C LEU A 72 -11.79 0.39 -8.73
N CYS A 73 -10.60 -0.18 -8.76
CA CYS A 73 -9.78 -0.27 -9.98
C CYS A 73 -10.53 -0.97 -11.13
N GLY A 74 -11.35 -1.98 -10.82
CA GLY A 74 -12.14 -2.68 -11.83
C GLY A 74 -13.29 -1.86 -12.45
N VAL A 75 -13.75 -0.81 -11.77
CA VAL A 75 -14.92 -0.02 -12.19
C VAL A 75 -14.62 1.45 -12.44
N ILE A 76 -13.49 1.96 -11.98
CA ILE A 76 -13.13 3.39 -12.01
C ILE A 76 -13.12 3.94 -13.45
N GLY A 77 -12.71 3.13 -14.44
CA GLY A 77 -12.71 3.52 -15.85
C GLY A 77 -14.09 3.87 -16.41
N LYS A 78 -15.18 3.49 -15.72
CA LYS A 78 -16.57 3.83 -16.07
C LYS A 78 -17.06 5.11 -15.37
N SER A 79 -16.24 5.70 -14.53
CA SER A 79 -16.62 6.86 -13.72
C SER A 79 -16.78 8.11 -14.60
N ARG A 80 -18.01 8.64 -14.65
CA ARG A 80 -18.30 9.92 -15.31
C ARG A 80 -17.79 11.11 -14.48
N LEU A 81 -17.64 10.94 -13.17
CA LEU A 81 -17.14 11.98 -12.27
C LEU A 81 -15.66 12.25 -12.47
N LEU A 82 -14.87 11.20 -12.64
CA LEU A 82 -13.42 11.30 -12.79
C LEU A 82 -12.98 11.56 -14.23
N LYS A 83 -13.82 11.20 -15.20
CA LYS A 83 -13.50 11.42 -16.60
C LYS A 83 -13.29 12.91 -16.87
N ASP A 84 -12.15 13.24 -17.46
CA ASP A 84 -11.73 14.60 -17.82
C ASP A 84 -11.68 15.57 -16.61
N SER A 85 -11.63 15.04 -15.38
CA SER A 85 -11.54 15.83 -14.16
C SER A 85 -10.09 16.22 -13.83
N THR A 86 -9.93 17.24 -12.98
CA THR A 86 -8.68 17.57 -12.32
C THR A 86 -8.73 17.04 -10.88
N VAL A 87 -7.75 16.27 -10.49
CA VAL A 87 -7.65 15.67 -9.15
C VAL A 87 -6.43 16.23 -8.42
N VAL A 88 -6.61 16.56 -7.15
CA VAL A 88 -5.53 17.07 -6.29
C VAL A 88 -5.38 16.16 -5.09
N PHE A 89 -4.17 15.64 -4.88
CA PHE A 89 -3.76 14.93 -3.65
C PHE A 89 -2.94 15.87 -2.79
N ASP A 90 -3.40 16.15 -1.59
CA ASP A 90 -2.73 17.02 -0.64
C ASP A 90 -2.47 16.31 0.69
N GLU A 91 -1.37 16.65 1.38
CA GLU A 91 -0.96 16.09 2.66
C GLU A 91 -0.59 14.58 2.65
N PHE A 92 -0.32 13.98 1.48
CA PHE A 92 0.15 12.60 1.40
C PHE A 92 1.69 12.54 1.51
N THR A 93 2.19 11.66 2.36
CA THR A 93 3.63 11.34 2.48
C THR A 93 4.04 10.12 1.68
N GLY A 94 3.08 9.38 1.15
CA GLY A 94 3.25 8.18 0.35
C GLY A 94 1.92 7.48 0.09
N PHE A 95 1.95 6.51 -0.83
CA PHE A 95 0.79 5.70 -1.18
C PHE A 95 1.10 4.22 -1.01
N THR A 96 0.14 3.46 -0.47
CA THR A 96 0.23 2.01 -0.41
C THR A 96 0.20 1.40 -1.81
N PRO A 97 0.63 0.14 -2.01
CA PRO A 97 0.55 -0.51 -3.32
C PRO A 97 -0.86 -0.51 -3.92
N VAL A 98 -1.88 -0.67 -3.09
CA VAL A 98 -3.28 -0.66 -3.52
C VAL A 98 -3.71 0.74 -3.96
N GLN A 99 -3.35 1.79 -3.21
CA GLN A 99 -3.61 3.18 -3.60
C GLN A 99 -2.88 3.55 -4.90
N ASN A 100 -1.64 3.10 -5.07
CA ASN A 100 -0.90 3.32 -6.31
C ASN A 100 -1.60 2.70 -7.54
N GLN A 101 -2.29 1.57 -7.39
CA GLN A 101 -3.08 1.00 -8.48
C GLN A 101 -4.26 1.89 -8.85
N VAL A 102 -5.00 2.42 -7.86
CA VAL A 102 -6.09 3.39 -8.12
C VAL A 102 -5.55 4.62 -8.86
N ILE A 103 -4.43 5.20 -8.40
CA ILE A 103 -3.80 6.36 -9.04
C ILE A 103 -3.39 6.03 -10.47
N SER A 104 -2.85 4.83 -10.73
CA SER A 104 -2.49 4.39 -12.09
C SER A 104 -3.69 4.34 -13.04
N GLU A 105 -4.86 3.92 -12.56
CA GLU A 105 -6.09 3.99 -13.37
C GLU A 105 -6.58 5.43 -13.56
N MET A 106 -6.40 6.29 -12.55
CA MET A 106 -6.75 7.72 -12.65
C MET A 106 -5.90 8.46 -13.69
N TYR A 107 -4.63 8.10 -13.88
CA TYR A 107 -3.78 8.67 -14.94
C TYR A 107 -4.37 8.50 -16.35
N ARG A 108 -5.13 7.43 -16.57
CA ARG A 108 -5.78 7.15 -17.87
C ARG A 108 -7.10 7.87 -18.06
N LEU A 109 -7.70 8.37 -16.99
CA LEU A 109 -9.08 8.84 -16.95
C LEU A 109 -9.19 10.34 -16.74
N CYS A 110 -8.37 10.88 -15.83
CA CYS A 110 -8.39 12.28 -15.45
C CYS A 110 -7.62 13.13 -16.46
N SER A 111 -8.04 14.38 -16.64
CA SER A 111 -7.29 15.33 -17.51
C SER A 111 -6.02 15.81 -16.83
N GLN A 112 -6.03 15.98 -15.50
CA GLN A 112 -4.88 16.44 -14.73
C GLN A 112 -4.87 15.82 -13.33
N ILE A 113 -3.68 15.48 -12.84
CA ILE A 113 -3.47 15.04 -11.46
C ILE A 113 -2.35 15.87 -10.85
N TYR A 114 -2.67 16.56 -9.77
CA TYR A 114 -1.70 17.31 -8.97
C TYR A 114 -1.43 16.57 -7.66
N VAL A 115 -0.18 16.46 -7.29
CA VAL A 115 0.23 15.90 -6.00
C VAL A 115 1.08 16.93 -5.27
N VAL A 116 0.58 17.41 -4.14
CA VAL A 116 1.29 18.35 -3.29
C VAL A 116 2.23 17.56 -2.38
N VAL A 117 3.52 17.93 -2.41
CA VAL A 117 4.57 17.20 -1.69
C VAL A 117 5.40 18.19 -0.88
N THR A 118 5.65 17.84 0.38
CA THR A 118 6.56 18.62 1.23
C THR A 118 7.99 18.15 1.02
N LEU A 119 8.86 19.10 0.58
CA LEU A 119 10.29 18.90 0.35
C LEU A 119 11.08 20.12 0.86
N ASP A 120 12.38 19.94 1.10
CA ASP A 120 13.29 21.10 1.22
C ASP A 120 13.55 21.66 -0.19
N ARG A 121 13.30 22.97 -0.34
CA ARG A 121 13.50 23.69 -1.62
C ARG A 121 14.94 23.62 -2.17
N ARG A 122 15.91 23.25 -1.32
CA ARG A 122 17.33 23.11 -1.70
C ARG A 122 17.68 21.71 -2.18
N GLU A 123 16.78 20.73 -2.05
CA GLU A 123 17.01 19.35 -2.45
C GLU A 123 16.49 19.12 -3.86
N GLU A 124 17.18 18.27 -4.60
CA GLU A 124 16.72 17.81 -5.92
C GLU A 124 15.47 16.94 -5.76
N GLU A 125 14.42 17.20 -6.52
CA GLU A 125 13.12 16.54 -6.43
C GLU A 125 13.20 15.01 -6.62
N TYR A 126 14.13 14.52 -7.42
CA TYR A 126 14.30 13.11 -7.78
C TYR A 126 15.43 12.41 -7.04
N ARG A 127 15.97 13.02 -6.01
CA ARG A 127 17.09 12.49 -5.24
C ARG A 127 16.79 11.11 -4.67
N ASN A 128 17.77 10.20 -4.77
CA ASN A 128 17.70 8.86 -4.18
C ASN A 128 18.40 8.85 -2.82
N ASP A 129 17.69 9.28 -1.80
CA ASP A 129 18.21 9.36 -0.44
C ASP A 129 18.00 8.07 0.34
N GLY A 130 18.92 7.80 1.28
CA GLY A 130 18.75 6.71 2.22
C GLY A 130 17.58 6.93 3.20
N PRO A 131 17.05 5.85 3.84
CA PRO A 131 15.85 5.90 4.68
C PRO A 131 15.98 6.78 5.94
N HIS A 132 17.20 7.23 6.26
CA HIS A 132 17.49 8.13 7.39
C HIS A 132 17.28 9.62 7.05
N ARG A 133 17.00 9.97 5.81
CA ARG A 133 16.75 11.35 5.40
C ARG A 133 15.31 11.78 5.68
N LEU A 134 15.14 13.05 6.07
CA LEU A 134 13.84 13.60 6.46
C LEU A 134 12.77 13.46 5.36
N PHE A 135 13.13 13.74 4.12
CA PHE A 135 12.20 13.71 2.98
C PHE A 135 12.30 12.45 2.11
N HIS A 136 12.91 11.38 2.63
CA HIS A 136 13.07 10.13 1.90
C HIS A 136 11.73 9.58 1.35
N MET A 137 10.67 9.60 2.16
CA MET A 137 9.35 9.11 1.75
C MET A 137 8.75 9.97 0.63
N SER A 138 8.90 11.30 0.72
CA SER A 138 8.46 12.23 -0.33
C SER A 138 9.17 11.98 -1.65
N HIS A 139 10.50 11.83 -1.63
CA HIS A 139 11.29 11.49 -2.83
C HIS A 139 10.90 10.13 -3.40
N GLN A 140 10.65 9.13 -2.56
CA GLN A 140 10.15 7.83 -3.00
C GLN A 140 8.78 7.93 -3.69
N MET A 141 7.88 8.72 -3.11
CA MET A 141 6.55 8.95 -3.66
C MET A 141 6.64 9.62 -5.04
N ILE A 142 7.42 10.70 -5.17
CA ILE A 142 7.60 11.40 -6.45
C ILE A 142 8.09 10.44 -7.53
N ARG A 143 9.17 9.67 -7.25
CA ARG A 143 9.70 8.71 -8.22
C ARG A 143 8.66 7.69 -8.67
N LYS A 144 7.91 7.12 -7.73
CA LYS A 144 6.84 6.16 -8.06
C LYS A 144 5.74 6.77 -8.93
N LEU A 145 5.32 8.00 -8.62
CA LEU A 145 4.28 8.69 -9.38
C LEU A 145 4.75 8.99 -10.81
N VAL A 146 5.97 9.48 -10.97
CA VAL A 146 6.57 9.75 -12.28
C VAL A 146 6.73 8.46 -13.09
N ASP A 147 7.20 7.38 -12.47
CA ASP A 147 7.34 6.08 -13.14
C ASP A 147 5.97 5.52 -13.58
N MET A 148 4.93 5.74 -12.79
CA MET A 148 3.56 5.34 -13.17
C MET A 148 3.04 6.20 -14.32
N ALA A 149 3.24 7.52 -14.29
CA ALA A 149 2.83 8.43 -15.37
C ALA A 149 3.49 8.03 -16.70
N LYS A 150 4.81 7.78 -16.70
CA LYS A 150 5.54 7.29 -17.89
C LYS A 150 4.99 5.98 -18.44
N LYS A 151 4.63 5.03 -17.56
CA LYS A 151 4.06 3.73 -17.97
C LYS A 151 2.66 3.85 -18.56
N THR A 152 1.90 4.85 -18.15
CA THR A 152 0.55 5.10 -18.67
C THR A 152 0.54 5.99 -19.90
N GLY A 153 1.70 6.49 -20.34
CA GLY A 153 1.83 7.40 -21.49
C GLY A 153 1.30 8.80 -21.20
N THR A 154 1.27 9.20 -19.93
CA THR A 154 0.87 10.54 -19.49
C THR A 154 2.13 11.39 -19.32
N GLU A 155 2.15 12.59 -19.94
CA GLU A 155 3.23 13.58 -19.81
C GLU A 155 3.04 14.47 -18.57
#